data_a3710c47bb4a28a046ffda355c33d244
#
_entry.id   a3710c47bb4a28a046ffda355c33d244
#
_cell.length_a   1.000
_cell.length_b   1.000
_cell.length_c   1.000
_cell.angle_alpha   90.00
_cell.angle_beta   90.00
_cell.angle_gamma   90.00
#
_symmetry.space_group_name_H-M   'P 1'
#
loop_
_entity.id
_entity.type
_entity.pdbx_description
1 polymer ?
#
loop_
_entity_poly.entity_id
_entity_poly.type
_entity_poly.pdbx_seq_one_letter_code
_entity_poly.pdbx_strand_id
1 'polypeptide(L)'
;MILSDLWWDKVDYILEFTAPIYDMLRVADTYKPCLHLVYEMWESMIEKVKATIYRYEGLEDDEYSSFWSVVYDIFIDRWTKNCTPLHCLAHSLNPKYIYFLFSLVSLSSKTHVSSIFVF
;
A
#
# COMPACT_ATOMS: atom_id res chain seq x y z
N MET A 1 -0.03 1.35 -39.77
CA MET A 1 0.90 0.61 -38.90
C MET A 1 0.08 -0.14 -37.85
N ILE A 2 -0.02 -1.43 -38.00
CA ILE A 2 -0.81 -2.28 -37.11
C ILE A 2 0.15 -2.66 -35.99
N LEU A 3 -0.10 -2.14 -34.79
CA LEU A 3 0.60 -2.56 -33.58
C LEU A 3 0.20 -4.01 -33.28
N SER A 4 1.17 -4.85 -33.01
CA SER A 4 0.92 -6.27 -32.72
C SER A 4 0.07 -6.46 -31.47
N ASP A 5 -0.70 -7.54 -31.41
CA ASP A 5 -1.51 -7.91 -30.26
C ASP A 5 -0.66 -7.98 -28.97
N LEU A 6 0.59 -8.45 -29.09
CA LEU A 6 1.58 -8.46 -28.00
C LEU A 6 1.88 -7.07 -27.41
N TRP A 7 1.82 -6.03 -28.24
CA TRP A 7 2.01 -4.66 -27.76
C TRP A 7 0.81 -4.19 -26.94
N TRP A 8 -0.39 -4.50 -27.39
CA TRP A 8 -1.62 -4.16 -26.68
C TRP A 8 -1.73 -4.91 -25.34
N ASP A 9 -1.36 -6.20 -25.31
CA ASP A 9 -1.32 -6.99 -24.09
C ASP A 9 -0.39 -6.37 -23.04
N LYS A 10 0.76 -5.84 -23.47
CA LYS A 10 1.68 -5.12 -22.58
C LYS A 10 1.10 -3.80 -22.06
N VAL A 11 0.41 -3.06 -22.92
CA VAL A 11 -0.25 -1.80 -22.53
C VAL A 11 -1.36 -2.07 -21.52
N ASP A 12 -2.18 -3.07 -21.78
CA ASP A 12 -3.25 -3.47 -20.86
C ASP A 12 -2.70 -3.90 -19.51
N TYR A 13 -1.62 -4.67 -19.48
CA TYR A 13 -0.94 -5.04 -18.25
C TYR A 13 -0.41 -3.83 -17.47
N ILE A 14 0.23 -2.88 -18.13
CA ILE A 14 0.72 -1.65 -17.50
C ILE A 14 -0.45 -0.85 -16.91
N LEU A 15 -1.54 -0.72 -17.64
CA LEU A 15 -2.73 -0.02 -17.16
C LEU A 15 -3.35 -0.72 -15.95
N GLU A 16 -3.37 -2.03 -15.96
CA GLU A 16 -3.97 -2.83 -14.90
C GLU A 16 -3.19 -2.73 -13.57
N PHE A 17 -1.86 -2.88 -13.58
CA PHE A 17 -1.10 -2.78 -12.33
C PHE A 17 -0.90 -1.33 -11.86
N THR A 18 -0.99 -0.34 -12.75
CA THR A 18 -0.90 1.08 -12.36
C THR A 18 -2.23 1.67 -11.90
N ALA A 19 -3.36 1.03 -12.21
CA ALA A 19 -4.68 1.49 -11.81
C ALA A 19 -4.82 1.73 -10.29
N PRO A 20 -4.39 0.83 -9.40
CA PRO A 20 -4.44 1.07 -7.94
C PRO A 20 -3.62 2.28 -7.50
N ILE A 21 -2.49 2.53 -8.14
CA ILE A 21 -1.63 3.71 -7.87
C ILE A 21 -2.37 4.98 -8.26
N TYR A 22 -2.95 5.00 -9.44
CA TYR A 22 -3.73 6.12 -9.93
C TYR A 22 -4.94 6.42 -9.04
N ASP A 23 -5.67 5.40 -8.64
CA ASP A 23 -6.84 5.54 -7.77
C ASP A 23 -6.45 6.14 -6.41
N MET A 24 -5.33 5.69 -5.82
CA MET A 24 -4.82 6.25 -4.58
C MET A 24 -4.44 7.71 -4.73
N LEU A 25 -3.70 8.07 -5.78
CA LEU A 25 -3.30 9.45 -6.06
C LEU A 25 -4.53 10.35 -6.28
N ARG A 26 -5.52 9.85 -6.98
CA ARG A 26 -6.76 10.58 -7.23
C ARG A 26 -7.54 10.87 -5.95
N VAL A 27 -7.61 9.92 -5.03
CA VAL A 27 -8.26 10.12 -3.72
C VAL A 27 -7.47 11.13 -2.89
N ALA A 28 -6.13 11.00 -2.87
CA ALA A 28 -5.25 11.91 -2.13
C ALA A 28 -5.31 13.36 -2.65
N ASP A 29 -5.58 13.55 -3.94
CA ASP A 29 -5.66 14.86 -4.59
C ASP A 29 -7.05 15.51 -4.47
N THR A 30 -7.98 14.89 -3.77
CA THR A 30 -9.30 15.50 -3.51
C THR A 30 -9.25 16.47 -2.34
N TYR A 31 -10.20 17.43 -2.30
CA TYR A 31 -10.35 18.38 -1.20
C TYR A 31 -10.82 17.74 0.12
N LYS A 32 -11.12 16.45 0.13
CA LYS A 32 -11.53 15.75 1.33
C LYS A 32 -10.31 15.42 2.20
N PRO A 33 -10.38 15.63 3.52
CA PRO A 33 -9.29 15.26 4.41
C PRO A 33 -9.10 13.74 4.40
N CYS A 34 -7.95 13.28 3.92
CA CYS A 34 -7.61 11.85 3.79
C CYS A 34 -6.35 11.44 4.56
N LEU A 35 -5.74 12.36 5.30
CA LEU A 35 -4.47 12.13 6.00
C LEU A 35 -4.50 10.90 6.91
N HIS A 36 -5.62 10.68 7.59
CA HIS A 36 -5.83 9.54 8.49
C HIS A 36 -6.04 8.21 7.74
N LEU A 37 -6.29 8.25 6.45
CA LEU A 37 -6.50 7.06 5.59
C LEU A 37 -5.27 6.69 4.76
N VAL A 38 -4.21 7.50 4.79
CA VAL A 38 -3.04 7.31 3.93
C VAL A 38 -2.40 5.93 4.13
N TYR A 39 -2.26 5.47 5.37
CA TYR A 39 -1.74 4.13 5.65
C TYR A 39 -2.57 3.02 5.02
N GLU A 40 -3.88 3.06 5.27
CA GLU A 40 -4.82 2.06 4.75
C GLU A 40 -4.87 2.05 3.22
N MET A 41 -4.86 3.23 2.62
CA MET A 41 -4.82 3.37 1.15
C MET A 41 -3.52 2.83 0.56
N TRP A 42 -2.39 3.10 1.23
CA TRP A 42 -1.08 2.64 0.81
C TRP A 42 -0.96 1.11 0.85
N GLU A 43 -1.34 0.50 1.96
CA GLU A 43 -1.35 -0.96 2.11
C GLU A 43 -2.26 -1.61 1.06
N SER A 44 -3.48 -1.12 0.91
CA SER A 44 -4.43 -1.62 -0.09
C SER A 44 -3.90 -1.49 -1.53
N MET A 45 -3.21 -0.40 -1.84
CA MET A 45 -2.56 -0.20 -3.14
C MET A 45 -1.47 -1.25 -3.38
N ILE A 46 -0.58 -1.44 -2.41
CA ILE A 46 0.51 -2.43 -2.50
C ILE A 46 -0.04 -3.83 -2.76
N GLU A 47 -1.05 -4.25 -1.99
CA GLU A 47 -1.68 -5.56 -2.16
C GLU A 47 -2.30 -5.75 -3.55
N LYS A 48 -3.00 -4.75 -4.04
CA LYS A 48 -3.62 -4.80 -5.38
C LYS A 48 -2.59 -4.87 -6.50
N VAL A 49 -1.53 -4.08 -6.40
CA VAL A 49 -0.43 -4.10 -7.38
C VAL A 49 0.27 -5.46 -7.35
N LYS A 50 0.57 -5.99 -6.16
CA LYS A 50 1.15 -7.32 -6.01
C LYS A 50 0.28 -8.38 -6.67
N ALA A 51 -1.01 -8.41 -6.32
CA ALA A 51 -1.96 -9.38 -6.87
C ALA A 51 -2.02 -9.34 -8.40
N THR A 52 -2.00 -8.15 -9.00
CA THR A 52 -2.01 -7.99 -10.45
C THR A 52 -0.74 -8.53 -11.10
N ILE A 53 0.43 -8.22 -10.54
CA ILE A 53 1.73 -8.68 -11.05
C ILE A 53 1.81 -10.21 -10.95
N TYR A 54 1.49 -10.78 -9.79
CA TYR A 54 1.53 -12.24 -9.59
C TYR A 54 0.56 -12.98 -10.50
N ARG A 55 -0.64 -12.45 -10.69
CA ARG A 55 -1.62 -13.03 -11.63
C ARG A 55 -1.11 -13.02 -13.07
N TYR A 56 -0.47 -11.93 -13.50
CA TYR A 56 0.08 -11.83 -14.85
C TYR A 56 1.27 -12.78 -15.06
N GLU A 57 2.14 -12.91 -14.06
CA GLU A 57 3.29 -13.83 -14.10
C GLU A 57 2.90 -15.29 -13.83
N GLY A 58 1.66 -15.54 -13.37
CA GLY A 58 1.18 -16.88 -13.03
C GLY A 58 1.87 -17.48 -11.81
N LEU A 59 2.29 -16.63 -10.85
CA LEU A 59 2.98 -17.02 -9.63
C LEU A 59 2.03 -17.16 -8.45
N GLU A 60 2.35 -18.06 -7.53
CA GLU A 60 1.71 -18.14 -6.22
C GLU A 60 2.26 -17.04 -5.28
N ASP A 61 1.52 -16.74 -4.21
CA ASP A 61 1.88 -15.67 -3.27
C ASP A 61 3.24 -15.86 -2.59
N ASP A 62 3.69 -17.13 -2.46
CA ASP A 62 4.96 -17.51 -1.83
C ASP A 62 6.14 -17.54 -2.82
N GLU A 63 5.88 -17.40 -4.11
CA GLU A 63 6.91 -17.42 -5.13
C GLU A 63 7.60 -16.07 -5.30
N TYR A 64 8.86 -16.10 -5.71
CA TYR A 64 9.66 -14.89 -5.92
C TYR A 64 9.42 -14.31 -7.31
N SER A 65 9.02 -13.04 -7.35
CA SER A 65 8.96 -12.23 -8.57
C SER A 65 10.05 -11.14 -8.53
N SER A 66 10.94 -11.16 -9.50
CA SER A 66 11.98 -10.12 -9.64
C SER A 66 11.38 -8.76 -9.96
N PHE A 67 10.33 -8.73 -10.77
CA PHE A 67 9.63 -7.49 -11.10
C PHE A 67 8.91 -6.90 -9.90
N TRP A 68 8.18 -7.73 -9.14
CA TRP A 68 7.56 -7.29 -7.91
C TRP A 68 8.57 -6.74 -6.89
N SER A 69 9.72 -7.39 -6.74
CA SER A 69 10.78 -6.93 -5.83
C SER A 69 11.21 -5.50 -6.16
N VAL A 70 11.45 -5.19 -7.43
CA VAL A 70 11.82 -3.84 -7.88
C VAL A 70 10.71 -2.83 -7.62
N VAL A 71 9.47 -3.17 -7.94
CA VAL A 71 8.30 -2.31 -7.70
C VAL A 71 8.12 -2.05 -6.21
N TYR A 72 8.25 -3.07 -5.38
CA TYR A 72 8.14 -2.96 -3.93
C TYR A 72 9.23 -2.07 -3.33
N ASP A 73 10.47 -2.18 -3.78
CA ASP A 73 11.57 -1.33 -3.35
C ASP A 73 11.29 0.15 -3.68
N ILE A 74 10.72 0.43 -4.85
CA ILE A 74 10.30 1.78 -5.23
C ILE A 74 9.20 2.29 -4.27
N PHE A 75 8.21 1.46 -3.95
CA PHE A 75 7.16 1.84 -3.02
C PHE A 75 7.70 2.15 -1.63
N ILE A 76 8.59 1.31 -1.10
CA ILE A 76 9.20 1.53 0.22
C ILE A 76 10.05 2.80 0.24
N ASP A 77 10.85 3.05 -0.80
CA ASP A 77 11.62 4.28 -0.91
C ASP A 77 10.71 5.52 -0.91
N ARG A 78 9.62 5.50 -1.66
CA ARG A 78 8.65 6.60 -1.71
C ARG A 78 7.91 6.77 -0.40
N TRP A 79 7.52 5.68 0.23
CA TRP A 79 6.88 5.71 1.55
C TRP A 79 7.78 6.34 2.59
N THR A 80 9.03 5.90 2.67
CA THR A 80 10.01 6.42 3.63
C THR A 80 10.26 7.92 3.47
N LYS A 81 10.26 8.40 2.23
CA LYS A 81 10.47 9.83 1.92
C LYS A 81 9.23 10.70 2.19
N ASN A 82 8.03 10.15 2.02
CA ASN A 82 6.80 10.92 2.05
C ASN A 82 5.99 10.74 3.33
N CYS A 83 6.19 9.63 4.06
CA CYS A 83 5.51 9.39 5.32
C CYS A 83 6.13 10.24 6.44
N THR A 84 5.31 11.12 7.01
CA THR A 84 5.72 12.00 8.13
C THR A 84 5.11 11.54 9.44
N PRO A 85 5.65 11.96 10.60
CA PRO A 85 5.02 11.71 11.90
C PRO A 85 3.56 12.18 11.98
N LEU A 86 3.20 13.19 11.19
CA LEU A 86 1.83 13.69 11.13
C LEU A 86 0.86 12.65 10.52
N HIS A 87 1.28 11.89 9.52
CA HIS A 87 0.49 10.78 8.97
C HIS A 87 0.25 9.69 10.00
N CYS A 88 1.30 9.32 10.75
CA CYS A 88 1.22 8.40 11.87
C CYS A 88 0.21 8.84 12.92
N LEU A 89 0.31 10.09 13.35
CA LEU A 89 -0.57 10.67 14.37
C LEU A 89 -2.03 10.69 13.88
N ALA A 90 -2.26 11.14 12.67
CA ALA A 90 -3.60 11.19 12.09
C ALA A 90 -4.25 9.79 11.98
N HIS A 91 -3.48 8.79 11.59
CA HIS A 91 -3.92 7.40 11.55
C HIS A 91 -4.28 6.88 12.96
N SER A 92 -3.42 7.12 13.94
CA SER A 92 -3.63 6.70 15.33
C SER A 92 -4.85 7.35 15.98
N LEU A 93 -5.18 8.57 15.58
CA LEU A 93 -6.35 9.30 16.09
C LEU A 93 -7.66 8.96 15.36
N ASN A 94 -7.61 8.12 14.33
CA ASN A 94 -8.80 7.69 13.62
C ASN A 94 -9.69 6.85 14.56
N PRO A 95 -10.96 7.23 14.77
CA PRO A 95 -11.87 6.50 15.67
C PRO A 95 -12.01 5.02 15.36
N LYS A 96 -11.84 4.61 14.11
CA LYS A 96 -11.84 3.22 13.66
C LYS A 96 -10.78 2.37 14.38
N TYR A 97 -9.63 2.97 14.71
CA TYR A 97 -8.48 2.28 15.30
C TYR A 97 -8.30 2.56 16.79
N ILE A 98 -8.88 3.64 17.32
CA ILE A 98 -8.78 3.99 18.74
C ILE A 98 -9.25 2.86 19.65
N TYR A 99 -10.37 2.23 19.35
CA TYR A 99 -10.88 1.10 20.12
C TYR A 99 -9.94 -0.11 20.07
N PHE A 100 -9.32 -0.36 18.95
CA PHE A 100 -8.34 -1.43 18.79
C PHE A 100 -7.07 -1.16 19.61
N LEU A 101 -6.58 0.07 19.58
CA LEU A 101 -5.44 0.51 20.41
C LEU A 101 -5.75 0.43 21.90
N PHE A 102 -6.93 0.83 22.34
CA PHE A 102 -7.37 0.68 23.72
C PHE A 102 -7.44 -0.79 24.14
N SER A 103 -7.92 -1.66 23.30
CA SER A 103 -7.95 -3.10 23.53
C SER A 103 -6.54 -3.68 23.65
N LEU A 104 -5.62 -3.28 22.77
CA LEU A 104 -4.22 -3.70 22.81
C LEU A 104 -3.48 -3.15 24.05
N VAL A 105 -3.70 -1.90 24.42
CA VAL A 105 -3.11 -1.30 25.63
C VAL A 105 -3.65 -1.97 26.89
N SER A 106 -4.94 -2.30 26.92
CA SER A 106 -5.56 -3.05 28.01
C SER A 106 -5.02 -4.48 28.16
N LEU A 107 -4.68 -5.13 27.05
CA LEU A 107 -4.04 -6.45 27.04
C LEU A 107 -2.54 -6.37 27.32
N SER A 108 -1.90 -5.25 27.00
CA SER A 108 -0.46 -5.05 27.05
C SER A 108 0.04 -4.51 28.41
N SER A 109 -0.85 -4.29 29.37
CA SER A 109 -0.39 -4.05 30.76
C SER A 109 0.39 -5.25 31.35
N LYS A 110 0.50 -6.34 30.60
CA LYS A 110 1.25 -7.56 30.96
C LYS A 110 2.44 -7.91 30.08
N THR A 111 2.69 -7.22 28.95
CA THR A 111 3.84 -7.50 28.07
C THR A 111 4.33 -6.25 27.39
N HIS A 112 5.66 -6.06 27.38
CA HIS A 112 6.36 -4.90 26.82
C HIS A 112 5.89 -4.49 25.40
N VAL A 113 5.36 -3.27 25.29
CA VAL A 113 4.95 -2.60 24.05
C VAL A 113 6.14 -1.85 23.44
N SER A 114 7.27 -2.48 23.19
CA SER A 114 8.39 -1.79 22.54
C SER A 114 8.57 -2.11 21.05
N SER A 115 7.74 -2.97 20.45
CA SER A 115 7.92 -3.37 19.05
C SER A 115 6.89 -2.82 18.05
N ILE A 116 5.88 -2.09 18.48
CA ILE A 116 4.83 -1.56 17.58
C ILE A 116 5.17 -0.17 17.01
N PHE A 117 6.12 0.54 17.59
CA PHE A 117 6.53 1.90 17.18
C PHE A 117 7.96 1.99 16.64
N VAL A 118 8.56 0.89 16.20
CA VAL A 118 9.86 0.93 15.51
C VAL A 118 9.62 1.10 14.02
N PHE A 119 9.73 2.34 13.57
CA PHE A 119 9.90 2.68 12.17
C PHE A 119 11.39 2.81 11.85
#